data_454f39ae74fffc87ae32b64302849263
#
_entry.id   454f39ae74fffc87ae32b64302849263
#
_cell.length_a   1.000
_cell.length_b   1.000
_cell.length_c   1.000
_cell.angle_alpha   90.00
_cell.angle_beta   90.00
_cell.angle_gamma   90.00
#
_symmetry.space_group_name_H-M   'P 1'
#
loop_
_entity.id
_entity.type
_entity.pdbx_description
1 polymer ?
#
loop_
_entity_poly.entity_id
_entity_poly.type
_entity_poly.pdbx_seq_one_letter_code
_entity_poly.pdbx_strand_id
1 'polypeptide(L)'
;MFFINNINIQYPHALVERVPVSWNIVYAAGVPFATLFIVLAATRASVHKFHVTILGLSIRSDSVVLIGNYLLISCSIMLTLFITDVIKNAVGRPRPDLLSRCKPLPDTPAGKLVTLEVCTETDYHTLHDGWRSFPSGHSSFSFSGLGFLALYFAGQMHVFRPRTDLGRALIALAPLLGAAMIAISRCEDYRCVQLKLAPA
;
A
#
# COMPACT_ATOMS: atom_id res chain seq x y z
N MET A 1 -4.51 -21.43 14.99
CA MET A 1 -4.68 -22.84 14.61
C MET A 1 -4.93 -22.94 13.12
N PHE A 2 -4.40 -23.96 12.44
CA PHE A 2 -4.56 -24.16 11.00
C PHE A 2 -4.52 -25.64 10.63
N PHE A 3 -5.05 -25.99 9.43
CA PHE A 3 -4.93 -27.34 8.89
C PHE A 3 -3.77 -27.39 7.91
N ILE A 4 -2.88 -28.39 8.01
CA ILE A 4 -1.75 -28.57 7.09
C ILE A 4 -2.22 -28.82 5.66
N ASN A 5 -3.35 -29.50 5.47
CA ASN A 5 -3.95 -29.79 4.16
C ASN A 5 -4.67 -28.61 3.49
N ASN A 6 -4.64 -27.41 4.10
CA ASN A 6 -5.31 -26.26 3.52
C ASN A 6 -4.50 -25.73 2.32
N ILE A 7 -5.02 -25.95 1.11
CA ILE A 7 -4.41 -25.52 -0.17
C ILE A 7 -4.09 -24.02 -0.20
N ASN A 8 -4.85 -23.20 0.56
CA ASN A 8 -4.68 -21.75 0.54
C ASN A 8 -3.43 -21.25 1.28
N ILE A 9 -2.71 -22.11 2.00
CA ILE A 9 -1.49 -21.78 2.76
C ILE A 9 -0.26 -22.56 2.32
N GLN A 10 -0.35 -23.32 1.23
CA GLN A 10 0.71 -24.23 0.72
C GLN A 10 1.55 -23.62 -0.41
N TYR A 11 1.41 -22.32 -0.68
CA TYR A 11 2.18 -21.65 -1.74
C TYR A 11 3.65 -21.47 -1.34
N PRO A 12 4.56 -21.48 -2.33
CA PRO A 12 5.98 -21.28 -2.06
C PRO A 12 6.24 -19.88 -1.53
N HIS A 13 7.20 -19.77 -0.61
CA HIS A 13 7.64 -18.47 -0.13
C HIS A 13 8.53 -17.79 -1.18
N ALA A 14 8.15 -16.61 -1.65
CA ALA A 14 8.96 -15.80 -2.55
C ALA A 14 10.14 -15.19 -1.78
N LEU A 15 11.36 -15.70 -2.03
CA LEU A 15 12.60 -15.19 -1.43
C LEU A 15 12.94 -13.79 -1.95
N VAL A 16 12.64 -13.53 -3.23
CA VAL A 16 12.87 -12.22 -3.86
C VAL A 16 11.51 -11.59 -4.14
N GLU A 17 11.26 -10.44 -3.54
CA GLU A 17 10.05 -9.66 -3.79
C GLU A 17 10.18 -8.89 -5.11
N ARG A 18 9.13 -8.86 -5.94
CA ARG A 18 9.10 -8.03 -7.16
C ARG A 18 9.22 -6.55 -6.85
N VAL A 19 8.54 -6.11 -5.81
CA VAL A 19 8.67 -4.74 -5.29
C VAL A 19 9.08 -4.83 -3.82
N PRO A 20 10.38 -4.77 -3.49
CA PRO A 20 10.85 -4.75 -2.11
C PRO A 20 10.40 -3.48 -1.38
N VAL A 21 10.40 -3.53 -0.06
CA VAL A 21 9.93 -2.45 0.82
C VAL A 21 10.62 -1.12 0.49
N SER A 22 11.93 -1.14 0.20
CA SER A 22 12.70 0.04 -0.15
C SER A 22 12.18 0.76 -1.40
N TRP A 23 11.91 0.00 -2.47
CA TRP A 23 11.33 0.58 -3.69
C TRP A 23 9.90 1.05 -3.49
N ASN A 24 9.11 0.34 -2.68
CA ASN A 24 7.76 0.81 -2.35
C ASN A 24 7.80 2.17 -1.63
N ILE A 25 8.75 2.38 -0.72
CA ILE A 25 8.94 3.69 -0.05
C ILE A 25 9.31 4.77 -1.07
N VAL A 26 10.23 4.46 -2.00
CA VAL A 26 10.62 5.41 -3.06
C VAL A 26 9.43 5.79 -3.93
N TYR A 27 8.62 4.83 -4.37
CA TYR A 27 7.47 5.13 -5.22
C TYR A 27 6.33 5.81 -4.46
N ALA A 28 6.00 5.35 -3.29
CA ALA A 28 4.81 5.83 -2.57
C ALA A 28 5.04 7.11 -1.74
N ALA A 29 6.26 7.36 -1.30
CA ALA A 29 6.61 8.58 -0.60
C ALA A 29 7.55 9.46 -1.45
N GLY A 30 8.65 8.93 -1.95
CA GLY A 30 9.66 9.70 -2.68
C GLY A 30 9.11 10.42 -3.90
N VAL A 31 8.32 9.74 -4.75
CA VAL A 31 7.74 10.36 -5.95
C VAL A 31 6.79 11.51 -5.61
N PRO A 32 5.79 11.37 -4.70
CA PRO A 32 4.95 12.49 -4.31
C PRO A 32 5.72 13.65 -3.69
N PHE A 33 6.69 13.39 -2.81
CA PHE A 33 7.50 14.46 -2.20
C PHE A 33 8.35 15.18 -3.25
N ALA A 34 8.99 14.45 -4.18
CA ALA A 34 9.79 15.04 -5.25
C ALA A 34 8.92 15.88 -6.20
N THR A 35 7.73 15.40 -6.57
CA THR A 35 6.82 16.16 -7.43
C THR A 35 6.31 17.43 -6.76
N LEU A 36 5.96 17.39 -5.48
CA LEU A 36 5.60 18.57 -4.72
C LEU A 36 6.76 19.57 -4.66
N PHE A 37 7.99 19.09 -4.46
CA PHE A 37 9.19 19.93 -4.44
C PHE A 37 9.46 20.58 -5.81
N ILE A 38 9.34 19.82 -6.91
CA ILE A 38 9.53 20.34 -8.28
C ILE A 38 8.48 21.41 -8.60
N VAL A 39 7.21 21.15 -8.28
CA VAL A 39 6.12 22.12 -8.46
C VAL A 39 6.40 23.39 -7.66
N LEU A 40 6.89 23.26 -6.42
CA LEU A 40 7.29 24.39 -5.61
C LEU A 40 8.39 25.21 -6.25
N ALA A 41 9.48 24.54 -6.67
CA ALA A 41 10.63 25.21 -7.28
C ALA A 41 10.22 25.93 -8.57
N ALA A 42 9.36 25.30 -9.38
CA ALA A 42 8.84 25.90 -10.62
C ALA A 42 7.90 27.09 -10.37
N THR A 43 7.12 27.06 -9.29
CA THR A 43 6.14 28.11 -8.99
C THR A 43 6.72 29.30 -8.22
N ARG A 44 7.86 29.12 -7.52
CA ARG A 44 8.62 30.25 -6.94
C ARG A 44 9.09 31.25 -8.01
N ALA A 45 9.21 30.84 -9.26
CA ALA A 45 9.52 31.73 -10.38
C ALA A 45 8.31 32.55 -10.85
N SER A 46 7.09 32.23 -10.42
CA SER A 46 5.85 32.93 -10.81
C SER A 46 4.99 33.24 -9.57
N VAL A 47 5.31 34.31 -8.88
CA VAL A 47 4.86 34.68 -7.51
C VAL A 47 3.36 35.05 -7.37
N HIS A 48 2.47 34.81 -8.32
CA HIS A 48 1.19 35.52 -8.22
C HIS A 48 -0.15 34.77 -8.22
N LYS A 49 -0.24 33.45 -8.41
CA LYS A 49 -1.58 32.79 -8.38
C LYS A 49 -1.53 31.31 -8.03
N PHE A 50 -1.59 30.94 -6.76
CA PHE A 50 -1.96 29.59 -6.38
C PHE A 50 -3.09 29.57 -5.38
N HIS A 51 -4.29 29.22 -5.87
CA HIS A 51 -5.38 28.77 -5.04
C HIS A 51 -5.36 27.25 -5.05
N VAL A 52 -4.96 26.62 -3.97
CA VAL A 52 -5.13 25.19 -3.76
C VAL A 52 -6.35 24.99 -2.91
N THR A 53 -7.40 24.45 -3.51
CA THR A 53 -8.61 24.03 -2.79
C THR A 53 -8.51 22.52 -2.59
N ILE A 54 -8.01 22.10 -1.43
CA ILE A 54 -8.15 20.71 -0.98
C ILE A 54 -9.15 20.75 0.17
N LEU A 55 -10.26 20.02 0.03
CA LEU A 55 -11.33 19.90 1.03
C LEU A 55 -11.96 21.24 1.47
N GLY A 56 -12.16 22.18 0.56
CA GLY A 56 -12.87 23.42 0.86
C GLY A 56 -12.10 24.42 1.74
N LEU A 57 -10.83 24.16 2.09
CA LEU A 57 -9.99 25.13 2.81
C LEU A 57 -9.16 25.93 1.80
N SER A 58 -9.52 27.20 1.62
CA SER A 58 -8.75 28.19 0.88
C SER A 58 -7.71 28.80 1.84
N ILE A 59 -6.46 28.35 1.77
CA ILE A 59 -5.36 28.96 2.54
C ILE A 59 -4.51 29.82 1.60
N ARG A 60 -4.47 31.10 1.89
CA ARG A 60 -3.87 32.17 1.08
C ARG A 60 -2.47 32.52 1.58
N SER A 61 -1.48 31.65 1.29
CA SER A 61 -0.04 32.04 1.35
C SER A 61 0.81 30.92 0.75
N ASP A 62 1.67 31.20 -0.20
CA ASP A 62 2.42 30.20 -0.97
C ASP A 62 3.28 29.25 -0.12
N SER A 63 3.92 29.76 0.91
CA SER A 63 4.75 28.94 1.81
C SER A 63 3.90 28.09 2.77
N VAL A 64 2.77 28.57 3.23
CA VAL A 64 1.86 27.86 4.14
C VAL A 64 1.16 26.70 3.43
N VAL A 65 0.75 26.90 2.17
CA VAL A 65 0.14 25.86 1.34
C VAL A 65 1.08 24.68 1.12
N LEU A 66 2.36 24.97 0.91
CA LEU A 66 3.38 23.93 0.72
C LEU A 66 3.64 23.11 1.96
N ILE A 67 3.90 23.78 3.08
CA ILE A 67 4.06 23.10 4.37
C ILE A 67 2.78 22.30 4.67
N GLY A 68 1.61 22.84 4.37
CA GLY A 68 0.34 22.15 4.50
C GLY A 68 0.26 20.86 3.67
N ASN A 69 0.68 20.86 2.40
CA ASN A 69 0.69 19.69 1.55
C ASN A 69 1.69 18.61 2.02
N TYR A 70 2.88 19.02 2.46
CA TYR A 70 3.85 18.09 3.05
C TYR A 70 3.35 17.47 4.36
N LEU A 71 2.70 18.25 5.21
CA LEU A 71 2.08 17.75 6.45
C LEU A 71 0.91 16.81 6.15
N LEU A 72 0.07 17.15 5.18
CA LEU A 72 -1.08 16.32 4.80
C LEU A 72 -0.65 14.95 4.25
N ILE A 73 0.33 14.91 3.34
CA ILE A 73 0.83 13.64 2.82
C ILE A 73 1.50 12.81 3.92
N SER A 74 2.30 13.45 4.78
CA SER A 74 2.95 12.74 5.89
C SER A 74 1.92 12.18 6.86
N CYS A 75 0.91 12.97 7.22
CA CYS A 75 -0.18 12.55 8.09
C CYS A 75 -1.01 11.42 7.45
N SER A 76 -1.32 11.51 6.16
CA SER A 76 -2.03 10.47 5.40
C SER A 76 -1.26 9.14 5.42
N ILE A 77 0.03 9.18 5.17
CA ILE A 77 0.90 7.99 5.19
C ILE A 77 0.95 7.39 6.60
N MET A 78 1.20 8.19 7.62
CA MET A 78 1.29 7.71 9.01
C MET A 78 -0.03 7.12 9.50
N LEU A 79 -1.15 7.79 9.21
CA LEU A 79 -2.48 7.28 9.57
C LEU A 79 -2.79 5.97 8.86
N THR A 80 -2.44 5.86 7.59
CA THR A 80 -2.63 4.64 6.80
C THR A 80 -1.80 3.49 7.35
N LEU A 81 -0.54 3.71 7.72
CA LEU A 81 0.31 2.69 8.34
C LEU A 81 -0.27 2.25 9.69
N PHE A 82 -0.68 3.18 10.52
CA PHE A 82 -1.29 2.88 11.82
C PHE A 82 -2.56 2.03 11.67
N ILE A 83 -3.50 2.46 10.83
CA ILE A 83 -4.76 1.73 10.59
C ILE A 83 -4.46 0.34 10.00
N THR A 84 -3.53 0.26 9.05
CA THR A 84 -3.14 -1.02 8.43
C THR A 84 -2.60 -2.00 9.46
N ASP A 85 -1.74 -1.55 10.38
CA ASP A 85 -1.16 -2.41 11.41
C ASP A 85 -2.20 -2.82 12.47
N VAL A 86 -3.10 -1.93 12.86
CA VAL A 86 -4.22 -2.26 13.77
C VAL A 86 -5.09 -3.35 13.15
N ILE A 87 -5.48 -3.20 11.87
CA ILE A 87 -6.31 -4.19 11.19
C ILE A 87 -5.57 -5.52 11.00
N LYS A 88 -4.28 -5.50 10.64
CA LYS A 88 -3.45 -6.71 10.52
C LYS A 88 -3.42 -7.53 11.81
N ASN A 89 -3.24 -6.84 12.94
CA ASN A 89 -3.20 -7.49 14.23
C ASN A 89 -4.60 -8.02 14.67
N ALA A 90 -5.66 -7.28 14.34
CA ALA A 90 -7.03 -7.66 14.67
C ALA A 90 -7.53 -8.84 13.83
N VAL A 91 -7.21 -8.87 12.54
CA VAL A 91 -7.71 -9.90 11.61
C VAL A 91 -6.92 -11.21 11.75
N GLY A 92 -5.60 -11.16 11.95
CA GLY A 92 -4.75 -12.34 12.15
C GLY A 92 -4.85 -13.38 11.02
N ARG A 93 -5.02 -12.96 9.76
CA ARG A 93 -5.24 -13.88 8.64
C ARG A 93 -3.95 -14.55 8.19
N PRO A 94 -3.90 -15.88 8.02
CA PRO A 94 -2.70 -16.58 7.56
C PRO A 94 -2.35 -16.18 6.12
N ARG A 95 -1.05 -16.11 5.83
CA ARG A 95 -0.54 -15.88 4.47
C ARG A 95 -0.59 -17.15 3.65
N PRO A 96 -0.69 -17.05 2.32
CA PRO A 96 -0.62 -18.21 1.44
C PRO A 96 0.68 -19.01 1.55
N ASP A 97 1.78 -18.39 1.96
CA ASP A 97 3.11 -19.00 2.15
C ASP A 97 3.39 -19.46 3.59
N LEU A 98 2.36 -19.52 4.46
CA LEU A 98 2.51 -19.87 5.87
C LEU A 98 3.18 -21.23 6.08
N LEU A 99 2.79 -22.25 5.31
CA LEU A 99 3.32 -23.59 5.48
C LEU A 99 4.80 -23.68 5.12
N SER A 100 5.20 -22.96 4.07
CA SER A 100 6.60 -22.88 3.63
C SER A 100 7.49 -22.16 4.65
N ARG A 101 6.93 -21.25 5.45
CA ARG A 101 7.62 -20.60 6.59
C ARG A 101 7.68 -21.50 7.81
N CYS A 102 6.59 -22.21 8.11
CA CYS A 102 6.47 -23.05 9.29
C CYS A 102 7.37 -24.28 9.25
N LYS A 103 7.57 -24.90 8.06
CA LYS A 103 8.32 -26.15 7.88
C LYS A 103 7.87 -27.20 8.91
N PRO A 104 6.60 -27.70 8.84
CA PRO A 104 6.07 -28.58 9.87
C PRO A 104 6.86 -29.88 9.98
N LEU A 105 6.87 -30.47 11.17
CA LEU A 105 7.46 -31.79 11.43
C LEU A 105 6.81 -32.86 10.53
N PRO A 106 7.58 -33.83 9.98
CA PRO A 106 7.06 -34.85 9.05
C PRO A 106 5.96 -35.73 9.64
N ASP A 107 5.93 -35.92 10.98
CA ASP A 107 4.94 -36.76 11.66
C ASP A 107 3.65 -36.01 12.02
N THR A 108 3.47 -34.78 11.54
CA THR A 108 2.28 -33.98 11.91
C THR A 108 1.03 -34.49 11.20
N PRO A 109 -0.06 -34.81 11.94
CA PRO A 109 -1.27 -35.37 11.34
C PRO A 109 -1.99 -34.34 10.48
N ALA A 110 -2.15 -34.64 9.19
CA ALA A 110 -2.67 -33.74 8.16
C ALA A 110 -4.14 -33.33 8.38
N GLY A 111 -4.93 -34.13 9.07
CA GLY A 111 -6.37 -33.92 9.28
C GLY A 111 -6.76 -33.22 10.57
N LYS A 112 -5.81 -32.80 11.41
CA LYS A 112 -6.09 -32.13 12.67
C LYS A 112 -5.72 -30.65 12.65
N LEU A 113 -6.42 -29.86 13.43
CA LEU A 113 -6.04 -28.46 13.70
C LEU A 113 -4.76 -28.46 14.56
N VAL A 114 -3.73 -27.82 14.03
CA VAL A 114 -2.40 -27.69 14.66
C VAL A 114 -2.13 -26.25 15.08
N THR A 115 -1.27 -26.10 16.08
CA THR A 115 -0.74 -24.82 16.55
C THR A 115 0.63 -24.55 15.95
N LEU A 116 1.24 -23.41 16.27
CA LEU A 116 2.60 -23.08 15.81
C LEU A 116 3.68 -23.97 16.41
N GLU A 117 3.40 -24.77 17.42
CA GLU A 117 4.33 -25.68 18.08
C GLU A 117 4.86 -26.80 17.18
N VAL A 118 4.12 -27.11 16.09
CA VAL A 118 4.55 -28.10 15.09
C VAL A 118 5.54 -27.54 14.08
N CYS A 119 5.80 -26.23 14.11
CA CYS A 119 6.75 -25.58 13.22
C CYS A 119 8.19 -25.79 13.67
N THR A 120 9.07 -26.16 12.75
CA THR A 120 10.51 -26.29 13.03
C THR A 120 11.26 -24.97 12.95
N GLU A 121 10.65 -23.94 12.38
CA GLU A 121 11.25 -22.61 12.30
C GLU A 121 11.29 -21.97 13.68
N THR A 122 12.47 -21.48 14.10
CA THR A 122 12.71 -20.88 15.41
C THR A 122 12.58 -19.35 15.41
N ASP A 123 12.60 -18.73 14.22
CA ASP A 123 12.45 -17.29 14.11
C ASP A 123 10.98 -16.88 14.32
N TYR A 124 10.71 -16.37 15.52
CA TYR A 124 9.40 -15.87 15.93
C TYR A 124 8.87 -14.79 14.99
N HIS A 125 9.75 -13.91 14.47
CA HIS A 125 9.35 -12.83 13.58
C HIS A 125 8.82 -13.37 12.25
N THR A 126 9.51 -14.34 11.66
CA THR A 126 9.09 -14.98 10.40
C THR A 126 7.77 -15.73 10.56
N LEU A 127 7.58 -16.44 11.67
CA LEU A 127 6.33 -17.15 11.96
C LEU A 127 5.18 -16.17 12.19
N HIS A 128 5.38 -15.14 13.01
CA HIS A 128 4.34 -14.17 13.33
C HIS A 128 3.91 -13.35 12.12
N ASP A 129 4.86 -12.96 11.24
CA ASP A 129 4.56 -12.30 9.98
C ASP A 129 3.71 -13.19 9.04
N GLY A 130 3.83 -14.51 9.14
CA GLY A 130 2.98 -15.47 8.44
C GLY A 130 1.48 -15.37 8.74
N TRP A 131 1.09 -14.74 9.85
CA TRP A 131 -0.31 -14.51 10.25
C TRP A 131 -0.82 -13.09 9.95
N ARG A 132 -0.03 -12.26 9.29
CA ARG A 132 -0.34 -10.85 9.02
C ARG A 132 -0.51 -10.61 7.52
N SER A 133 -1.43 -11.37 6.88
CA SER A 133 -1.66 -11.31 5.43
C SER A 133 -2.50 -10.12 5.00
N PHE A 134 -3.47 -9.69 5.79
CA PHE A 134 -4.45 -8.69 5.38
C PHE A 134 -4.60 -7.59 6.44
N PRO A 135 -4.72 -6.32 6.01
CA PRO A 135 -4.51 -5.81 4.65
C PRO A 135 -3.02 -5.75 4.25
N SER A 136 -2.76 -5.61 2.94
CA SER A 136 -1.39 -5.48 2.45
C SER A 136 -0.79 -4.12 2.80
N GLY A 137 0.33 -4.10 3.53
CA GLY A 137 1.04 -2.87 3.86
C GLY A 137 1.56 -2.14 2.62
N HIS A 138 2.08 -2.86 1.63
CA HIS A 138 2.54 -2.26 0.37
C HIS A 138 1.41 -1.59 -0.39
N SER A 139 0.26 -2.26 -0.50
CA SER A 139 -0.91 -1.69 -1.17
C SER A 139 -1.43 -0.45 -0.43
N SER A 140 -1.64 -0.55 0.88
CA SER A 140 -2.12 0.57 1.69
C SER A 140 -1.20 1.78 1.58
N PHE A 141 0.12 1.55 1.69
CA PHE A 141 1.13 2.60 1.62
C PHE A 141 1.20 3.24 0.24
N SER A 142 1.20 2.44 -0.84
CA SER A 142 1.25 2.97 -2.21
C SER A 142 -0.01 3.75 -2.58
N PHE A 143 -1.20 3.26 -2.21
CA PHE A 143 -2.44 4.00 -2.43
C PHE A 143 -2.55 5.27 -1.59
N SER A 144 -1.96 5.32 -0.40
CA SER A 144 -1.92 6.55 0.39
C SER A 144 -1.07 7.64 -0.28
N GLY A 145 0.16 7.30 -0.68
CA GLY A 145 1.08 8.29 -1.27
C GLY A 145 0.71 8.66 -2.71
N LEU A 146 0.56 7.68 -3.58
CA LEU A 146 0.23 7.92 -5.00
C LEU A 146 -1.23 8.36 -5.18
N GLY A 147 -2.14 7.94 -4.31
CA GLY A 147 -3.50 8.44 -4.27
C GLY A 147 -3.57 9.92 -3.90
N PHE A 148 -2.79 10.34 -2.89
CA PHE A 148 -2.62 11.76 -2.58
C PHE A 148 -2.12 12.54 -3.79
N LEU A 149 -1.10 12.03 -4.49
CA LEU A 149 -0.55 12.67 -5.68
C LEU A 149 -1.58 12.77 -6.81
N ALA A 150 -2.41 11.75 -7.02
CA ALA A 150 -3.49 11.78 -8.00
C ALA A 150 -4.53 12.87 -7.66
N LEU A 151 -4.94 12.97 -6.40
CA LEU A 151 -5.86 14.02 -5.95
C LEU A 151 -5.23 15.40 -6.07
N TYR A 152 -3.95 15.54 -5.77
CA TYR A 152 -3.20 16.78 -5.96
C TYR A 152 -3.21 17.21 -7.43
N PHE A 153 -2.91 16.32 -8.36
CA PHE A 153 -2.97 16.61 -9.81
C PHE A 153 -4.40 16.94 -10.26
N ALA A 154 -5.39 16.20 -9.78
CA ALA A 154 -6.80 16.47 -10.11
C ALA A 154 -7.23 17.88 -9.66
N GLY A 155 -6.75 18.32 -8.48
CA GLY A 155 -6.95 19.67 -7.99
C GLY A 155 -6.27 20.74 -8.85
N GLN A 156 -4.98 20.54 -9.17
CA GLN A 156 -4.18 21.46 -9.99
C GLN A 156 -4.72 21.61 -11.40
N MET A 157 -5.16 20.52 -12.02
CA MET A 157 -5.70 20.50 -13.38
C MET A 157 -7.20 20.81 -13.43
N HIS A 158 -7.82 21.10 -12.28
CA HIS A 158 -9.25 21.39 -12.18
C HIS A 158 -10.15 20.31 -12.79
N VAL A 159 -9.80 19.05 -12.60
CA VAL A 159 -10.50 17.90 -13.22
C VAL A 159 -11.99 17.84 -12.83
N PHE A 160 -12.35 18.32 -11.66
CA PHE A 160 -13.73 18.29 -11.16
C PHE A 160 -14.63 19.44 -11.69
N ARG A 161 -14.13 20.28 -12.60
CA ARG A 161 -14.96 21.33 -13.21
C ARG A 161 -15.78 20.78 -14.38
N PRO A 162 -17.02 21.27 -14.59
CA PRO A 162 -17.78 20.95 -15.78
C PRO A 162 -17.02 21.43 -17.03
N ARG A 163 -16.90 20.60 -18.04
CA ARG A 163 -16.08 20.78 -19.28
C ARG A 163 -14.59 20.51 -19.12
N THR A 164 -14.21 19.55 -18.27
CA THR A 164 -12.83 19.10 -18.17
C THR A 164 -12.47 18.17 -19.34
N ASP A 165 -11.26 18.33 -19.88
CA ASP A 165 -10.73 17.44 -20.91
C ASP A 165 -10.40 16.07 -20.35
N LEU A 166 -10.80 15.00 -21.07
CA LEU A 166 -10.49 13.62 -20.69
C LEU A 166 -8.99 13.38 -20.47
N GLY A 167 -8.13 14.03 -21.27
CA GLY A 167 -6.70 13.94 -21.14
C GLY A 167 -6.17 14.36 -19.77
N ARG A 168 -6.71 15.45 -19.22
CA ARG A 168 -6.34 15.93 -17.86
C ARG A 168 -6.76 14.92 -16.78
N ALA A 169 -7.96 14.34 -16.93
CA ALA A 169 -8.42 13.32 -16.00
C ALA A 169 -7.54 12.06 -16.02
N LEU A 170 -7.12 11.60 -17.20
CA LEU A 170 -6.24 10.45 -17.35
C LEU A 170 -4.84 10.70 -16.75
N ILE A 171 -4.27 11.89 -16.97
CA ILE A 171 -2.98 12.27 -16.36
C ILE A 171 -3.09 12.31 -14.83
N ALA A 172 -4.19 12.86 -14.30
CA ALA A 172 -4.41 12.91 -12.86
C ALA A 172 -4.53 11.51 -12.23
N LEU A 173 -5.12 10.55 -12.95
CA LEU A 173 -5.31 9.19 -12.49
C LEU A 173 -4.06 8.30 -12.66
N ALA A 174 -3.07 8.72 -13.46
CA ALA A 174 -1.86 7.93 -13.73
C ALA A 174 -1.15 7.42 -12.45
N PRO A 175 -0.97 8.20 -11.37
CA PRO A 175 -0.36 7.70 -10.15
C PRO A 175 -1.13 6.54 -9.50
N LEU A 176 -2.47 6.52 -9.62
CA LEU A 176 -3.30 5.42 -9.10
C LEU A 176 -3.04 4.11 -9.84
N LEU A 177 -2.75 4.16 -11.14
CA LEU A 177 -2.33 2.98 -11.89
C LEU A 177 -1.01 2.44 -11.35
N GLY A 178 -0.06 3.31 -11.01
CA GLY A 178 1.18 2.91 -10.34
C GLY A 178 0.93 2.20 -9.00
N ALA A 179 0.02 2.73 -8.17
CA ALA A 179 -0.36 2.09 -6.91
C ALA A 179 -1.02 0.73 -7.14
N ALA A 180 -1.87 0.61 -8.16
CA ALA A 180 -2.51 -0.65 -8.54
C ALA A 180 -1.49 -1.70 -8.98
N MET A 181 -0.49 -1.33 -9.78
CA MET A 181 0.59 -2.23 -10.20
C MET A 181 1.40 -2.76 -9.01
N ILE A 182 1.70 -1.90 -8.02
CA ILE A 182 2.35 -2.33 -6.77
C ILE A 182 1.45 -3.30 -5.99
N ALA A 183 0.15 -3.03 -5.92
CA ALA A 183 -0.79 -3.93 -5.23
C ALA A 183 -0.89 -5.30 -5.92
N ILE A 184 -0.93 -5.33 -7.26
CA ILE A 184 -0.98 -6.56 -8.06
C ILE A 184 0.30 -7.39 -7.84
N SER A 185 1.49 -6.76 -7.82
CA SER A 185 2.74 -7.46 -7.57
C SER A 185 2.74 -8.25 -6.25
N ARG A 186 2.01 -7.75 -5.22
CA ARG A 186 1.88 -8.45 -3.93
C ARG A 186 1.00 -9.70 -4.01
N CYS A 187 0.02 -9.70 -4.91
CA CYS A 187 -0.79 -10.90 -5.17
C CYS A 187 0.03 -11.96 -5.91
N GLU A 188 0.88 -11.55 -6.85
CA GLU A 188 1.75 -12.45 -7.61
C GLU A 188 2.86 -13.06 -6.74
N ASP A 189 3.36 -12.34 -5.74
CA ASP A 189 4.33 -12.84 -4.75
C ASP A 189 3.71 -13.74 -3.66
N TYR A 190 2.42 -14.09 -3.77
CA TYR A 190 1.65 -14.88 -2.78
C TYR A 190 1.71 -14.32 -1.35
N ARG A 191 2.01 -13.05 -1.18
CA ARG A 191 2.07 -12.39 0.14
C ARG A 191 0.74 -11.80 0.59
N CYS A 192 -0.22 -11.64 -0.33
CA CYS A 192 -1.60 -11.27 -0.06
C CYS A 192 -2.54 -12.41 -0.44
N VAL A 193 -3.65 -12.49 0.30
CA VAL A 193 -4.72 -13.42 -0.04
C VAL A 193 -5.31 -13.02 -1.39
N GLN A 194 -5.17 -13.88 -2.38
CA GLN A 194 -5.97 -13.78 -3.59
C GLN A 194 -7.43 -13.98 -3.20
N LEU A 195 -8.30 -13.03 -3.55
CA LEU A 195 -9.72 -13.31 -3.60
C LEU A 195 -9.90 -14.33 -4.75
N LYS A 196 -9.91 -15.60 -4.41
CA LYS A 196 -10.52 -16.57 -5.31
C LYS A 196 -12.00 -16.25 -5.28
N LEU A 197 -12.48 -15.60 -6.33
CA LEU A 197 -13.88 -15.75 -6.73
C LEU A 197 -14.07 -17.25 -6.86
N ALA A 198 -14.86 -17.85 -5.98
CA ALA A 198 -15.24 -19.24 -6.09
C ALA A 198 -15.77 -19.42 -7.51
N PRO A 199 -15.31 -20.44 -8.27
CA PRO A 199 -16.01 -20.78 -9.50
C PRO A 199 -17.46 -21.12 -9.10
N ALA A 200 -18.39 -20.46 -9.78
CA ALA A 200 -19.81 -20.73 -9.65
C ALA A 200 -20.12 -22.18 -10.01
#